data_b70d4cf3a99fce5c7bf0d0148a1f31dc
#
_entry.id   b70d4cf3a99fce5c7bf0d0148a1f31dc
#
_cell.length_a   1.000
_cell.length_b   1.000
_cell.length_c   1.000
_cell.angle_alpha   90.00
_cell.angle_beta   90.00
_cell.angle_gamma   90.00
#
_symmetry.space_group_name_H-M   'P 1'
#
loop_
_entity.id
_entity.type
_entity.pdbx_description
1 polymer ?
#
loop_
_entity_poly.entity_id
_entity_poly.type
_entity_poly.pdbx_seq_one_letter_code
_entity_poly.pdbx_strand_id
1 'polypeptide(L)'
;MPFDVPTPAEIATLGQRFGLTLDQSQRQGYAALIAGSAAAYDRVEQLYRQHAPAPVTGRTSSEPADNPLRAWYRRTDIVGTPGGPLTGRTVAIKDNVSVAGVPMMNGSVTVEGYVPTYDATVVTRLLGAGATITGKAVCESLCFSGG
;
A
#
# COMPACT_ATOMS: atom_id res chain seq x y z
N MET A 1 -13.72 4.86 -8.08
CA MET A 1 -15.13 5.28 -7.93
C MET A 1 -15.10 6.76 -7.59
N PRO A 2 -15.88 7.62 -8.27
CA PRO A 2 -15.95 9.01 -7.89
C PRO A 2 -16.45 9.12 -6.44
N PHE A 3 -15.90 10.04 -5.69
CA PHE A 3 -16.39 10.34 -4.35
C PHE A 3 -17.69 11.14 -4.47
N ASP A 4 -18.77 10.63 -3.90
CA ASP A 4 -20.01 11.39 -3.80
C ASP A 4 -19.82 12.52 -2.79
N VAL A 5 -19.99 13.74 -3.25
CA VAL A 5 -19.92 14.92 -2.38
C VAL A 5 -21.22 14.98 -1.57
N PRO A 6 -21.15 14.94 -0.22
CA PRO A 6 -22.36 14.96 0.59
C PRO A 6 -23.10 16.29 0.44
N THR A 7 -24.41 16.23 0.42
CA THR A 7 -25.28 17.40 0.46
C THR A 7 -25.21 18.12 1.80
N PRO A 8 -25.58 19.39 1.89
CA PRO A 8 -25.67 20.11 3.18
C PRO A 8 -26.57 19.42 4.21
N ALA A 9 -27.60 18.70 3.77
CA ALA A 9 -28.48 17.92 4.67
C ALA A 9 -27.77 16.70 5.25
N GLU A 10 -27.03 15.95 4.45
CA GLU A 10 -26.22 14.83 4.92
C GLU A 10 -25.10 15.29 5.86
N ILE A 11 -24.46 16.45 5.58
CA ILE A 11 -23.48 17.07 6.48
C ILE A 11 -24.11 17.42 7.83
N ALA A 12 -25.34 17.93 7.83
CA ALA A 12 -26.05 18.19 9.09
C ALA A 12 -26.27 16.89 9.91
N THR A 13 -26.69 15.82 9.24
CA THR A 13 -26.90 14.51 9.86
C THR A 13 -25.59 13.93 10.41
N LEU A 14 -24.51 14.03 9.63
CA LEU A 14 -23.18 13.60 10.08
C LEU A 14 -22.68 14.42 11.27
N GLY A 15 -22.86 15.75 11.22
CA GLY A 15 -22.52 16.64 12.33
C GLY A 15 -23.18 16.23 13.64
N GLN A 16 -24.47 15.92 13.61
CA GLN A 16 -25.21 15.47 14.79
C GLN A 16 -24.62 14.20 15.43
N ARG A 17 -24.09 13.26 14.61
CA ARG A 17 -23.42 12.04 15.12
C ARG A 17 -22.16 12.35 15.92
N PHE A 18 -21.55 13.51 15.70
CA PHE A 18 -20.39 14.02 16.44
C PHE A 18 -20.76 15.10 17.47
N GLY A 19 -22.05 15.26 17.79
CA GLY A 19 -22.53 16.25 18.75
C GLY A 19 -22.46 17.70 18.25
N LEU A 20 -22.32 17.91 16.94
CA LEU A 20 -22.23 19.24 16.33
C LEU A 20 -23.61 19.68 15.80
N THR A 21 -24.00 20.90 16.14
CA THR A 21 -25.16 21.58 15.54
C THR A 21 -24.65 22.62 14.55
N LEU A 22 -24.70 22.28 13.25
CA LEU A 22 -24.19 23.14 12.19
C LEU A 22 -25.30 24.04 11.63
N ASP A 23 -25.05 25.33 11.54
CA ASP A 23 -25.93 26.26 10.84
C ASP A 23 -25.82 26.11 9.31
N GLN A 24 -26.65 26.86 8.57
CA GLN A 24 -26.70 26.76 7.11
C GLN A 24 -25.37 27.15 6.45
N SER A 25 -24.72 28.20 6.92
CA SER A 25 -23.44 28.72 6.39
C SER A 25 -22.33 27.68 6.62
N GLN A 26 -22.27 27.10 7.82
CA GLN A 26 -21.30 26.06 8.16
C GLN A 26 -21.48 24.81 7.29
N ARG A 27 -22.72 24.35 7.07
CA ARG A 27 -23.00 23.20 6.20
C ARG A 27 -22.57 23.45 4.76
N GLN A 28 -22.83 24.66 4.24
CA GLN A 28 -22.38 25.04 2.90
C GLN A 28 -20.84 25.13 2.81
N GLY A 29 -20.19 25.70 3.84
CA GLY A 29 -18.73 25.77 3.93
C GLY A 29 -18.09 24.37 3.92
N TYR A 30 -18.60 23.44 4.73
CA TYR A 30 -18.12 22.07 4.71
C TYR A 30 -18.36 21.37 3.36
N ALA A 31 -19.53 21.58 2.74
CA ALA A 31 -19.80 21.01 1.42
C ALA A 31 -18.78 21.50 0.38
N ALA A 32 -18.44 22.79 0.39
CA ALA A 32 -17.46 23.38 -0.53
C ALA A 32 -16.04 22.81 -0.29
N LEU A 33 -15.63 22.67 0.97
CA LEU A 33 -14.32 22.05 1.33
C LEU A 33 -14.24 20.60 0.87
N ILE A 34 -15.30 19.82 1.12
CA ILE A 34 -15.36 18.41 0.70
C ILE A 34 -15.35 18.30 -0.82
N ALA A 35 -16.10 19.15 -1.54
CA ALA A 35 -16.10 19.17 -2.99
C ALA A 35 -14.70 19.44 -3.58
N GLY A 36 -13.94 20.37 -3.00
CA GLY A 36 -12.56 20.62 -3.39
C GLY A 36 -11.65 19.41 -3.18
N SER A 37 -11.79 18.74 -2.04
CA SER A 37 -11.05 17.50 -1.74
C SER A 37 -11.45 16.36 -2.67
N ALA A 38 -12.74 16.14 -2.92
CA ALA A 38 -13.25 15.11 -3.83
C ALA A 38 -12.68 15.29 -5.25
N ALA A 39 -12.64 16.51 -5.76
CA ALA A 39 -12.03 16.78 -7.06
C ALA A 39 -10.54 16.41 -7.13
N ALA A 40 -9.79 16.61 -6.03
CA ALA A 40 -8.40 16.17 -5.95
C ALA A 40 -8.26 14.63 -5.97
N TYR A 41 -9.13 13.91 -5.28
CA TYR A 41 -9.18 12.44 -5.34
C TYR A 41 -9.50 11.93 -6.74
N ASP A 42 -10.48 12.50 -7.42
CA ASP A 42 -10.81 12.15 -8.82
C ASP A 42 -9.60 12.38 -9.74
N ARG A 43 -8.86 13.46 -9.53
CA ARG A 43 -7.64 13.73 -10.29
C ARG A 43 -6.54 12.70 -10.02
N VAL A 44 -6.34 12.30 -8.76
CA VAL A 44 -5.38 11.25 -8.39
C VAL A 44 -5.78 9.92 -9.02
N GLU A 45 -7.06 9.54 -8.97
CA GLU A 45 -7.56 8.31 -9.60
C GLU A 45 -7.32 8.32 -11.12
N GLN A 46 -7.59 9.44 -11.77
CA GLN A 46 -7.35 9.60 -13.21
C GLN A 46 -5.86 9.43 -13.56
N LEU A 47 -4.96 10.06 -12.79
CA LEU A 47 -3.51 9.93 -12.97
C LEU A 47 -3.05 8.49 -12.71
N TYR A 48 -3.58 7.84 -11.67
CA TYR A 48 -3.27 6.45 -11.37
C TYR A 48 -3.66 5.53 -12.53
N ARG A 49 -4.87 5.68 -13.09
CA ARG A 49 -5.31 4.89 -14.25
C ARG A 49 -4.42 5.08 -15.48
N GLN A 50 -3.85 6.28 -15.66
CA GLN A 50 -2.97 6.58 -16.80
C GLN A 50 -1.54 6.05 -16.62
N HIS A 51 -1.04 5.99 -15.37
CA HIS A 51 0.38 5.76 -15.08
C HIS A 51 0.65 4.56 -14.18
N ALA A 52 -0.41 3.88 -13.68
CA ALA A 52 -0.22 2.70 -12.86
C ALA A 52 0.58 1.63 -13.62
N PRO A 53 1.58 1.00 -12.98
CA PRO A 53 2.30 -0.10 -13.60
C PRO A 53 1.36 -1.28 -13.85
N ALA A 54 1.68 -2.09 -14.85
CA ALA A 54 0.95 -3.32 -15.12
C ALA A 54 1.02 -4.26 -13.91
N PRO A 55 -0.10 -4.88 -13.50
CA PRO A 55 -0.09 -5.85 -12.41
C PRO A 55 0.84 -7.03 -12.72
N VAL A 56 1.60 -7.46 -11.72
CA VAL A 56 2.42 -8.66 -11.77
C VAL A 56 1.65 -9.81 -11.11
N THR A 57 1.56 -10.94 -11.79
CA THR A 57 0.82 -12.14 -11.33
C THR A 57 1.71 -13.37 -11.26
N GLY A 58 1.20 -14.47 -10.72
CA GLY A 58 1.87 -15.78 -10.72
C GLY A 58 2.96 -15.96 -9.66
N ARG A 59 3.13 -15.02 -8.73
CA ARG A 59 4.06 -15.18 -7.60
C ARG A 59 3.37 -15.81 -6.40
N THR A 60 4.16 -16.60 -5.65
CA THR A 60 3.71 -17.27 -4.44
C THR A 60 4.58 -16.90 -3.24
N SER A 61 3.99 -17.01 -2.07
CA SER A 61 4.70 -16.84 -0.80
C SER A 61 4.18 -17.85 0.23
N SER A 62 4.98 -18.12 1.25
CA SER A 62 4.61 -19.01 2.36
C SER A 62 4.89 -18.34 3.71
N GLU A 63 4.25 -18.87 4.75
CA GLU A 63 4.66 -18.61 6.12
C GLU A 63 6.11 -19.14 6.32
N PRO A 64 6.94 -18.47 7.11
CA PRO A 64 8.27 -18.99 7.45
C PRO A 64 8.14 -20.22 8.35
N ALA A 65 8.60 -21.39 7.88
CA ALA A 65 8.54 -22.65 8.64
C ALA A 65 9.47 -22.66 9.87
N ASP A 66 10.62 -21.98 9.76
CA ASP A 66 11.57 -21.76 10.85
C ASP A 66 11.91 -20.28 10.91
N ASN A 67 11.59 -19.64 12.03
CA ASN A 67 11.75 -18.18 12.22
C ASN A 67 12.06 -17.85 13.69
N PRO A 68 13.12 -18.43 14.27
CA PRO A 68 13.42 -18.28 15.71
C PRO A 68 13.69 -16.82 16.12
N LEU A 69 14.23 -16.02 15.20
CA LEU A 69 14.48 -14.59 15.42
C LEU A 69 13.29 -13.70 15.02
N ARG A 70 12.18 -14.29 14.55
CA ARG A 70 11.01 -13.56 14.04
C ARG A 70 11.36 -12.51 12.97
N ALA A 71 12.40 -12.78 12.17
CA ALA A 71 12.92 -11.83 11.19
C ALA A 71 12.09 -11.79 9.88
N TRP A 72 11.36 -12.87 9.58
CA TRP A 72 10.60 -13.01 8.36
C TRP A 72 9.10 -12.86 8.59
N TYR A 73 8.45 -12.04 7.76
CA TYR A 73 7.00 -12.00 7.64
C TYR A 73 6.49 -13.01 6.63
N ARG A 74 7.11 -13.07 5.44
CA ARG A 74 6.80 -14.03 4.37
C ARG A 74 8.09 -14.55 3.73
N ARG A 75 8.06 -15.80 3.29
CA ARG A 75 9.13 -16.40 2.48
C ARG A 75 8.71 -16.44 1.02
N THR A 76 9.65 -16.21 0.11
CA THR A 76 9.46 -16.26 -1.35
C THR A 76 10.67 -16.88 -2.01
N ASP A 77 10.51 -17.28 -3.27
CA ASP A 77 11.62 -17.64 -4.18
C ASP A 77 11.35 -16.99 -5.55
N ILE A 78 11.52 -15.67 -5.59
CA ILE A 78 11.25 -14.89 -6.81
C ILE A 78 12.59 -14.64 -7.50
N VAL A 79 12.85 -15.44 -8.53
CA VAL A 79 14.10 -15.40 -9.30
C VAL A 79 14.03 -14.26 -10.32
N GLY A 80 15.07 -13.44 -10.36
CA GLY A 80 15.22 -12.34 -11.32
C GLY A 80 15.70 -12.78 -12.69
N THR A 81 15.93 -11.81 -13.56
CA THR A 81 16.38 -12.02 -14.93
C THR A 81 17.78 -12.65 -14.95
N PRO A 82 18.00 -13.76 -15.68
CA PRO A 82 19.32 -14.38 -15.76
C PRO A 82 20.38 -13.46 -16.37
N GLY A 83 21.64 -13.59 -15.93
CA GLY A 83 22.79 -12.92 -16.54
C GLY A 83 23.06 -11.49 -16.05
N GLY A 84 22.29 -10.99 -15.10
CA GLY A 84 22.53 -9.67 -14.52
C GLY A 84 23.65 -9.68 -13.45
N PRO A 85 24.13 -8.49 -13.01
CA PRO A 85 25.24 -8.35 -12.05
C PRO A 85 24.94 -8.92 -10.65
N LEU A 86 23.67 -9.17 -10.32
CA LEU A 86 23.23 -9.76 -9.06
C LEU A 86 22.79 -11.24 -9.20
N THR A 87 23.08 -11.87 -10.32
CA THR A 87 22.78 -13.31 -10.51
C THR A 87 23.45 -14.15 -9.43
N GLY A 88 22.67 -15.03 -8.79
CA GLY A 88 23.09 -15.84 -7.65
C GLY A 88 23.13 -15.11 -6.30
N ARG A 89 22.75 -13.84 -6.27
CA ARG A 89 22.58 -13.11 -5.01
C ARG A 89 21.15 -13.18 -4.53
N THR A 90 20.98 -13.35 -3.22
CA THR A 90 19.67 -13.33 -2.55
C THR A 90 19.45 -12.02 -1.82
N VAL A 91 18.22 -11.55 -1.81
CA VAL A 91 17.83 -10.28 -1.18
C VAL A 91 16.58 -10.49 -0.31
N ALA A 92 16.66 -10.01 0.92
CA ALA A 92 15.49 -9.82 1.78
C ALA A 92 14.93 -8.41 1.56
N ILE A 93 13.63 -8.29 1.41
CA ILE A 93 12.93 -7.02 1.21
C ILE A 93 12.20 -6.64 2.51
N LYS A 94 12.43 -5.46 3.03
CA LYS A 94 11.72 -4.97 4.22
C LYS A 94 10.20 -4.90 3.95
N ASP A 95 9.38 -5.20 4.94
CA ASP A 95 7.93 -5.36 4.73
C ASP A 95 7.17 -4.05 4.44
N ASN A 96 7.83 -2.90 4.45
CA ASN A 96 7.28 -1.63 3.96
C ASN A 96 7.45 -1.41 2.44
N VAL A 97 8.11 -2.34 1.73
CA VAL A 97 8.37 -2.25 0.29
C VAL A 97 7.48 -3.25 -0.44
N SER A 98 6.73 -2.79 -1.42
CA SER A 98 5.80 -3.62 -2.20
C SER A 98 6.55 -4.64 -3.06
N VAL A 99 6.17 -5.92 -2.90
CA VAL A 99 6.51 -7.03 -3.79
C VAL A 99 5.20 -7.60 -4.30
N ALA A 100 4.93 -7.49 -5.58
CA ALA A 100 3.67 -7.89 -6.17
C ALA A 100 3.34 -9.36 -5.88
N GLY A 101 2.08 -9.63 -5.51
CA GLY A 101 1.60 -10.98 -5.18
C GLY A 101 2.03 -11.50 -3.80
N VAL A 102 2.82 -10.74 -3.04
CA VAL A 102 3.28 -11.13 -1.70
C VAL A 102 2.59 -10.27 -0.64
N PRO A 103 1.87 -10.88 0.33
CA PRO A 103 1.24 -10.13 1.41
C PRO A 103 2.23 -9.21 2.13
N MET A 104 1.75 -8.03 2.50
CA MET A 104 2.49 -7.09 3.35
C MET A 104 1.57 -6.50 4.42
N MET A 105 2.12 -6.22 5.58
CA MET A 105 1.40 -5.57 6.68
C MET A 105 2.10 -4.29 7.18
N ASN A 106 3.28 -3.98 6.67
CA ASN A 106 4.04 -2.79 7.08
C ASN A 106 4.20 -2.69 8.62
N GLY A 107 4.40 -3.84 9.27
CA GLY A 107 4.51 -3.93 10.73
C GLY A 107 3.23 -3.60 11.51
N SER A 108 2.06 -3.46 10.85
CA SER A 108 0.80 -3.08 11.50
C SER A 108 -0.35 -3.99 11.08
N VAL A 109 -1.08 -4.52 12.07
CA VAL A 109 -2.28 -5.32 11.83
C VAL A 109 -3.38 -4.55 11.09
N THR A 110 -3.34 -3.22 11.07
CA THR A 110 -4.30 -2.40 10.32
C THR A 110 -4.15 -2.52 8.81
N VAL A 111 -3.00 -3.01 8.33
CA VAL A 111 -2.69 -3.22 6.91
C VAL A 111 -2.61 -4.71 6.58
N GLU A 112 -2.77 -5.59 7.56
CA GLU A 112 -2.70 -7.03 7.37
C GLU A 112 -3.70 -7.52 6.31
N GLY A 113 -3.24 -8.41 5.43
CA GLY A 113 -4.03 -8.95 4.32
C GLY A 113 -3.94 -8.13 3.03
N TYR A 114 -3.27 -6.98 3.03
CA TYR A 114 -3.01 -6.26 1.79
C TYR A 114 -1.99 -7.00 0.91
N VAL A 115 -2.33 -7.19 -0.35
CA VAL A 115 -1.46 -7.82 -1.36
C VAL A 115 -1.22 -6.83 -2.49
N PRO A 116 0.00 -6.29 -2.65
CA PRO A 116 0.33 -5.40 -3.75
C PRO A 116 0.16 -6.08 -5.11
N THR A 117 -0.29 -5.34 -6.11
CA THR A 117 -0.40 -5.81 -7.50
C THR A 117 0.80 -5.44 -8.37
N TYR A 118 1.70 -4.62 -7.86
CA TYR A 118 2.91 -4.16 -8.56
C TYR A 118 4.12 -4.12 -7.62
N ASP A 119 5.30 -4.22 -8.21
CA ASP A 119 6.56 -4.08 -7.49
C ASP A 119 6.91 -2.62 -7.23
N ALA A 120 7.49 -2.34 -6.08
CA ALA A 120 8.25 -1.11 -5.91
C ALA A 120 9.43 -1.05 -6.91
N THR A 121 9.79 0.14 -7.34
CA THR A 121 10.88 0.34 -8.33
C THR A 121 12.19 -0.36 -7.94
N VAL A 122 12.54 -0.36 -6.64
CA VAL A 122 13.74 -1.05 -6.16
C VAL A 122 13.64 -2.56 -6.39
N VAL A 123 12.46 -3.17 -6.20
CA VAL A 123 12.23 -4.60 -6.43
C VAL A 123 12.37 -4.93 -7.91
N THR A 124 11.74 -4.14 -8.79
CA THR A 124 11.88 -4.29 -10.24
C THR A 124 13.34 -4.22 -10.68
N ARG A 125 14.12 -3.28 -10.14
CA ARG A 125 15.54 -3.12 -10.47
C ARG A 125 16.40 -4.27 -9.96
N LEU A 126 16.15 -4.77 -8.74
CA LEU A 126 16.86 -5.93 -8.19
C LEU A 126 16.60 -7.20 -9.01
N LEU A 127 15.34 -7.45 -9.37
CA LEU A 127 14.97 -8.58 -10.23
C LEU A 127 15.55 -8.44 -11.64
N GLY A 128 15.50 -7.23 -12.23
CA GLY A 128 16.12 -6.93 -13.52
C GLY A 128 17.64 -7.11 -13.52
N ALA A 129 18.30 -6.90 -12.38
CA ALA A 129 19.72 -7.15 -12.18
C ALA A 129 20.05 -8.62 -11.88
N GLY A 130 19.07 -9.51 -11.79
CA GLY A 130 19.26 -10.96 -11.62
C GLY A 130 19.21 -11.45 -10.17
N ALA A 131 18.87 -10.62 -9.19
CA ALA A 131 18.76 -11.06 -7.80
C ALA A 131 17.56 -11.97 -7.58
N THR A 132 17.64 -12.85 -6.58
CA THR A 132 16.51 -13.64 -6.08
C THR A 132 15.96 -13.03 -4.81
N ILE A 133 14.65 -12.72 -4.77
CA ILE A 133 13.99 -12.22 -3.56
C ILE A 133 13.51 -13.40 -2.73
N THR A 134 14.06 -13.55 -1.53
CA THR A 134 13.85 -14.72 -0.64
C THR A 134 12.77 -14.48 0.41
N GLY A 135 12.23 -13.27 0.52
CA GLY A 135 11.11 -12.97 1.42
C GLY A 135 11.03 -11.53 1.86
N LYS A 136 9.98 -11.29 2.66
CA LYS A 136 9.70 -10.02 3.32
C LYS A 136 10.21 -10.09 4.77
N ALA A 137 11.09 -9.17 5.13
CA ALA A 137 11.59 -9.04 6.49
C ALA A 137 10.63 -8.16 7.32
N VAL A 138 10.40 -8.57 8.58
CA VAL A 138 9.57 -7.82 9.53
C VAL A 138 10.09 -6.39 9.69
N CYS A 139 9.18 -5.46 9.88
CA CYS A 139 9.49 -4.10 10.26
C CYS A 139 8.65 -3.67 11.46
N GLU A 140 9.05 -2.59 12.09
CA GLU A 140 8.31 -1.91 13.15
C GLU A 140 6.98 -1.34 12.61
N SER A 141 6.06 -1.00 13.50
CA SER A 141 4.73 -0.48 13.14
C SER A 141 4.83 0.73 12.21
N LEU A 142 4.29 0.59 11.00
CA LEU A 142 4.29 1.56 9.90
C LEU A 142 5.68 2.10 9.54
N CYS A 143 6.75 1.38 9.91
CA CYS A 143 8.15 1.82 9.77
C CYS A 143 8.44 3.19 10.39
N PHE A 144 7.75 3.51 11.45
CA PHE A 144 7.79 4.80 12.13
C PHE A 144 7.94 4.63 13.65
N SER A 145 8.99 3.94 14.06
CA SER A 145 9.38 3.86 15.46
C SER A 145 10.87 4.08 15.61
N GLY A 146 11.28 4.56 16.77
CA GLY A 146 12.69 4.78 17.11
C GLY A 146 13.43 3.53 17.61
N GLY A 147 12.86 2.35 17.41
CA GLY A 147 13.42 1.07 17.87
C GLY A 147 12.95 0.67 19.24
#